data_b9fc7914c2f1fff9de86b99c8dedcf68
#
_entry.id   b9fc7914c2f1fff9de86b99c8dedcf68
#
_cell.length_a   1.000
_cell.length_b   1.000
_cell.length_c   1.000
_cell.angle_alpha   90.00
_cell.angle_beta   90.00
_cell.angle_gamma   90.00
#
_symmetry.space_group_name_H-M   'P 1'
#
loop_
_entity.id
_entity.type
_entity.pdbx_description
1 polymer ?
#
loop_
_entity_poly.entity_id
_entity_poly.type
_entity_poly.pdbx_seq_one_letter_code
_entity_poly.pdbx_strand_id
1 'polypeptide(L)'
;MSIRNVVVVAMFATVLTACGTPAPVADIGRISELKSSFGPQFKVTEVAPTGIDPKFLAGQKLPDGVSFEPADCATFAAGQLVPTGTEGNMAAVAAEGEGNRFIVIAVQTNEPVPVVEPGPDCRKVSFGGGSLRGTVEAVEVPRIDGVTTIGVHRVVQTVVEGNPRSGEVFNYSAHFGDYQVIVAANPLVVPDKPTAAVNTQRARDLLIAGVNAVRS
;
A
#
# COMPACT_ATOMS: atom_id res chain seq x y z
N MET A 1 -21.29 -52.59 66.16
CA MET A 1 -22.12 -52.23 64.99
C MET A 1 -21.77 -50.79 64.62
N SER A 2 -20.88 -50.64 63.63
CA SER A 2 -20.28 -49.34 63.32
C SER A 2 -20.77 -48.91 61.91
N ILE A 3 -21.49 -47.83 61.84
CA ILE A 3 -22.08 -47.29 60.63
C ILE A 3 -21.04 -46.26 60.06
N ARG A 4 -20.44 -46.58 58.98
CA ARG A 4 -19.52 -45.66 58.22
C ARG A 4 -20.33 -44.76 57.29
N ASN A 5 -20.32 -43.45 57.58
CA ASN A 5 -20.91 -42.46 56.74
C ASN A 5 -19.96 -42.23 55.49
N VAL A 6 -20.51 -42.49 54.32
CA VAL A 6 -19.84 -42.16 53.05
C VAL A 6 -20.36 -40.79 52.62
N VAL A 7 -19.46 -39.80 52.63
CA VAL A 7 -19.73 -38.46 52.07
C VAL A 7 -19.38 -38.48 50.59
N VAL A 8 -20.34 -38.36 49.72
CA VAL A 8 -20.13 -38.21 48.26
C VAL A 8 -20.01 -36.71 47.96
N VAL A 9 -18.80 -36.27 47.63
CA VAL A 9 -18.54 -34.90 47.14
C VAL A 9 -18.79 -34.87 45.64
N ALA A 10 -19.87 -34.24 45.22
CA ALA A 10 -20.16 -33.98 43.83
C ALA A 10 -19.36 -32.74 43.34
N MET A 11 -18.30 -32.95 42.51
CA MET A 11 -17.62 -31.87 41.83
C MET A 11 -18.44 -31.39 40.62
N PHE A 12 -18.99 -30.20 40.72
CA PHE A 12 -19.55 -29.49 39.55
C PHE A 12 -18.43 -28.88 38.75
N ALA A 13 -18.12 -29.46 37.58
CA ALA A 13 -17.23 -28.86 36.59
C ALA A 13 -18.00 -27.77 35.81
N THR A 14 -17.77 -26.51 36.12
CA THR A 14 -18.25 -25.37 35.34
C THR A 14 -17.43 -25.27 34.06
N VAL A 15 -18.01 -25.66 32.92
CA VAL A 15 -17.45 -25.45 31.58
C VAL A 15 -17.70 -23.97 31.23
N LEU A 16 -16.66 -23.14 31.35
CA LEU A 16 -16.64 -21.77 30.79
C LEU A 16 -16.52 -21.89 29.25
N THR A 17 -17.66 -21.82 28.56
CA THR A 17 -17.67 -21.58 27.11
C THR A 17 -17.25 -20.13 26.86
N ALA A 18 -15.97 -19.92 26.54
CA ALA A 18 -15.48 -18.65 25.99
C ALA A 18 -16.13 -18.47 24.62
N CYS A 19 -17.18 -17.65 24.53
CA CYS A 19 -17.65 -17.10 23.26
C CYS A 19 -16.55 -16.17 22.72
N GLY A 20 -15.59 -16.70 21.99
CA GLY A 20 -14.67 -15.91 21.19
C GLY A 20 -15.48 -15.20 20.11
N THR A 21 -15.54 -13.87 20.13
CA THR A 21 -16.04 -13.10 19.01
C THR A 21 -15.14 -13.46 17.82
N PRO A 22 -15.68 -13.91 16.66
CA PRO A 22 -14.87 -14.17 15.50
C PRO A 22 -14.09 -12.90 15.16
N ALA A 23 -12.79 -13.05 14.87
CA ALA A 23 -11.99 -11.93 14.41
C ALA A 23 -12.66 -11.29 13.18
N PRO A 24 -12.71 -9.96 13.08
CA PRO A 24 -13.29 -9.31 11.91
C PRO A 24 -12.58 -9.80 10.65
N VAL A 25 -13.38 -10.16 9.65
CA VAL A 25 -12.85 -10.55 8.34
C VAL A 25 -12.46 -9.26 7.62
N ALA A 26 -11.22 -9.17 7.14
CA ALA A 26 -10.74 -8.01 6.42
C ALA A 26 -11.58 -7.78 5.15
N ASP A 27 -11.93 -6.50 4.88
CA ASP A 27 -12.79 -6.11 3.76
C ASP A 27 -12.18 -4.91 3.02
N ILE A 28 -11.76 -5.13 1.76
CA ILE A 28 -11.19 -4.09 0.90
C ILE A 28 -12.20 -2.98 0.56
N GLY A 29 -13.51 -3.26 0.57
CA GLY A 29 -14.55 -2.29 0.28
C GLY A 29 -14.57 -1.12 1.28
N ARG A 30 -14.09 -1.35 2.49
CA ARG A 30 -14.02 -0.34 3.54
C ARG A 30 -12.98 0.75 3.28
N ILE A 31 -12.13 0.59 2.27
CA ILE A 31 -11.23 1.67 1.83
C ILE A 31 -11.99 2.94 1.44
N SER A 32 -13.26 2.82 1.03
CA SER A 32 -14.15 3.94 0.71
C SER A 32 -14.40 4.88 1.90
N GLU A 33 -14.23 4.40 3.15
CA GLU A 33 -14.37 5.20 4.37
C GLU A 33 -13.34 6.35 4.41
N LEU A 34 -12.19 6.19 3.72
CA LEU A 34 -11.14 7.21 3.63
C LEU A 34 -11.60 8.48 2.90
N LYS A 35 -12.71 8.45 2.19
CA LYS A 35 -13.32 9.65 1.60
C LYS A 35 -13.55 10.74 2.64
N SER A 36 -13.96 10.37 3.84
CA SER A 36 -14.18 11.29 4.95
C SER A 36 -12.90 11.95 5.49
N SER A 37 -11.72 11.39 5.18
CA SER A 37 -10.41 11.93 5.55
C SER A 37 -10.00 13.13 4.69
N PHE A 38 -10.74 13.39 3.60
CA PHE A 38 -10.47 14.50 2.70
C PHE A 38 -11.50 15.63 2.92
N GLY A 39 -10.99 16.85 3.09
CA GLY A 39 -11.85 18.04 3.24
C GLY A 39 -12.43 18.50 1.90
N PRO A 40 -13.27 19.55 1.92
CA PRO A 40 -13.97 20.06 0.75
C PRO A 40 -13.05 20.61 -0.35
N GLN A 41 -11.77 20.87 -0.04
CA GLN A 41 -10.76 21.29 -1.00
C GLN A 41 -10.25 20.16 -1.90
N PHE A 42 -10.66 18.90 -1.63
CA PHE A 42 -10.31 17.75 -2.46
C PHE A 42 -11.47 17.29 -3.31
N LYS A 43 -11.20 17.04 -4.59
CA LYS A 43 -12.08 16.27 -5.46
C LYS A 43 -11.81 14.80 -5.23
N VAL A 44 -12.77 14.09 -4.64
CA VAL A 44 -12.65 12.67 -4.31
C VAL A 44 -13.42 11.82 -5.30
N THR A 45 -12.82 10.72 -5.76
CA THR A 45 -13.43 9.68 -6.59
C THR A 45 -13.20 8.32 -5.96
N GLU A 46 -14.10 7.38 -6.21
CA GLU A 46 -14.08 6.04 -5.63
C GLU A 46 -14.19 4.98 -6.72
N VAL A 47 -13.55 3.84 -6.47
CA VAL A 47 -13.74 2.60 -7.24
C VAL A 47 -14.22 1.55 -6.25
N ALA A 48 -15.45 1.08 -6.44
CA ALA A 48 -16.04 0.00 -5.64
C ALA A 48 -15.26 -1.31 -5.86
N PRO A 49 -15.37 -2.30 -4.96
CA PRO A 49 -14.71 -3.59 -5.12
C PRO A 49 -14.97 -4.20 -6.50
N THR A 50 -13.89 -4.51 -7.20
CA THR A 50 -13.88 -5.09 -8.55
C THR A 50 -12.63 -5.94 -8.73
N GLY A 51 -12.56 -6.76 -9.79
CA GLY A 51 -11.33 -7.46 -10.16
C GLY A 51 -10.15 -6.49 -10.37
N ILE A 52 -8.94 -6.95 -10.14
CA ILE A 52 -7.72 -6.14 -10.32
C ILE A 52 -7.65 -5.64 -11.77
N ASP A 53 -7.75 -4.33 -11.96
CA ASP A 53 -7.60 -3.69 -13.27
C ASP A 53 -6.13 -3.29 -13.48
N PRO A 54 -5.42 -3.90 -14.46
CA PRO A 54 -4.03 -3.57 -14.77
C PRO A 54 -3.79 -2.08 -15.07
N LYS A 55 -4.81 -1.34 -15.51
CA LYS A 55 -4.69 0.09 -15.81
C LYS A 55 -4.40 0.94 -14.57
N PHE A 56 -4.93 0.56 -13.41
CA PHE A 56 -4.60 1.24 -12.14
C PHE A 56 -3.16 1.00 -11.71
N LEU A 57 -2.53 -0.07 -12.20
CA LEU A 57 -1.18 -0.49 -11.87
C LEU A 57 -0.16 -0.13 -12.97
N ALA A 58 -0.62 0.26 -14.16
CA ALA A 58 0.23 0.47 -15.34
C ALA A 58 1.33 1.53 -15.14
N GLY A 59 1.10 2.56 -14.32
CA GLY A 59 2.11 3.59 -14.03
C GLY A 59 3.26 3.14 -13.12
N GLN A 60 3.25 1.91 -12.64
CA GLN A 60 4.24 1.39 -11.70
C GLN A 60 5.39 0.65 -12.39
N LYS A 61 5.17 0.16 -13.63
CA LYS A 61 6.17 -0.58 -14.40
C LYS A 61 7.10 0.38 -15.14
N LEU A 62 8.41 0.17 -14.99
CA LEU A 62 9.40 0.80 -15.85
C LEU A 62 9.42 0.11 -17.23
N PRO A 63 9.76 0.84 -18.33
CA PRO A 63 9.91 0.23 -19.65
C PRO A 63 10.97 -0.87 -19.67
N ASP A 64 10.83 -1.79 -20.61
CA ASP A 64 11.83 -2.83 -20.83
C ASP A 64 13.14 -2.21 -21.32
N GLY A 65 14.29 -2.81 -20.98
CA GLY A 65 15.63 -2.33 -21.38
C GLY A 65 16.20 -1.23 -20.48
N VAL A 66 15.56 -0.95 -19.33
CA VAL A 66 16.13 -0.07 -18.29
C VAL A 66 17.21 -0.82 -17.51
N SER A 67 18.38 -0.21 -17.35
CA SER A 67 19.47 -0.68 -16.48
C SER A 67 19.41 0.01 -15.11
N PHE A 68 19.98 -0.65 -14.09
CA PHE A 68 20.00 -0.17 -12.71
C PHE A 68 21.43 -0.08 -12.18
N GLU A 69 21.67 0.92 -11.32
CA GLU A 69 22.94 1.11 -10.62
C GLU A 69 22.67 1.36 -9.13
N PRO A 70 23.08 0.44 -8.23
CA PRO A 70 23.73 -0.85 -8.48
C PRO A 70 22.84 -1.88 -9.20
N ALA A 71 23.44 -2.74 -10.06
CA ALA A 71 22.70 -3.72 -10.87
C ALA A 71 21.95 -4.75 -10.01
N ASP A 72 22.54 -5.18 -8.89
CA ASP A 72 21.97 -6.15 -7.95
C ASP A 72 20.69 -5.64 -7.26
N CYS A 73 20.43 -4.34 -7.33
CA CYS A 73 19.25 -3.71 -6.77
C CYS A 73 18.05 -3.65 -7.74
N ALA A 74 18.18 -4.22 -8.93
CA ALA A 74 17.14 -4.19 -9.96
C ALA A 74 15.78 -4.72 -9.48
N THR A 75 15.77 -5.82 -8.71
CA THR A 75 14.54 -6.43 -8.20
C THR A 75 13.75 -5.47 -7.30
N PHE A 76 14.43 -4.73 -6.42
CA PHE A 76 13.80 -3.71 -5.60
C PHE A 76 13.36 -2.51 -6.44
N ALA A 77 14.26 -1.97 -7.27
CA ALA A 77 14.02 -0.72 -8.00
C ALA A 77 12.99 -0.85 -9.12
N ALA A 78 12.92 -2.02 -9.79
CA ALA A 78 11.91 -2.34 -10.79
C ALA A 78 10.64 -2.94 -10.19
N GLY A 79 10.61 -3.22 -8.89
CA GLY A 79 9.52 -3.91 -8.21
C GLY A 79 8.17 -3.28 -8.48
N GLN A 80 7.20 -4.13 -8.81
CA GLN A 80 5.80 -3.75 -8.95
C GLN A 80 5.13 -3.92 -7.59
N LEU A 81 4.26 -2.98 -7.23
CA LEU A 81 3.46 -3.08 -5.99
C LEU A 81 2.51 -4.29 -6.04
N VAL A 82 1.94 -4.55 -7.22
CA VAL A 82 1.17 -5.76 -7.51
C VAL A 82 1.75 -6.37 -8.80
N PRO A 83 2.29 -7.58 -8.78
CA PRO A 83 2.85 -8.23 -9.97
C PRO A 83 1.84 -8.37 -11.10
N THR A 84 2.32 -8.32 -12.35
CA THR A 84 1.48 -8.55 -13.53
C THR A 84 0.92 -9.97 -13.51
N GLY A 85 -0.39 -10.11 -13.74
CA GLY A 85 -1.07 -11.41 -13.74
C GLY A 85 -1.57 -11.87 -12.36
N THR A 86 -1.37 -11.05 -11.30
CA THR A 86 -1.97 -11.34 -9.99
C THR A 86 -3.50 -11.31 -10.10
N GLU A 87 -4.13 -12.36 -9.64
CA GLU A 87 -5.59 -12.47 -9.55
C GLU A 87 -6.09 -12.02 -8.18
N GLY A 88 -7.27 -11.42 -8.15
CA GLY A 88 -7.88 -10.93 -6.93
C GLY A 88 -8.84 -9.78 -7.17
N ASN A 89 -9.14 -9.06 -6.11
CA ASN A 89 -10.03 -7.91 -6.12
C ASN A 89 -9.31 -6.65 -5.62
N MET A 90 -9.79 -5.51 -6.04
CA MET A 90 -9.32 -4.21 -5.58
C MET A 90 -10.47 -3.24 -5.36
N ALA A 91 -10.25 -2.28 -4.48
CA ALA A 91 -11.07 -1.10 -4.32
C ALA A 91 -10.16 0.11 -4.13
N ALA A 92 -10.60 1.32 -4.48
CA ALA A 92 -9.75 2.48 -4.40
C ALA A 92 -10.50 3.79 -4.07
N VAL A 93 -9.77 4.71 -3.46
CA VAL A 93 -10.16 6.12 -3.32
C VAL A 93 -9.05 6.98 -3.88
N ALA A 94 -9.38 7.91 -4.76
CA ALA A 94 -8.45 8.91 -5.27
C ALA A 94 -8.94 10.32 -4.91
N ALA A 95 -8.01 11.17 -4.50
CA ALA A 95 -8.30 12.53 -4.10
C ALA A 95 -7.28 13.51 -4.70
N GLU A 96 -7.78 14.58 -5.32
CA GLU A 96 -6.98 15.66 -5.91
C GLU A 96 -7.31 16.98 -5.21
N GLY A 97 -6.30 17.62 -4.65
CA GLY A 97 -6.45 18.90 -3.94
C GLY A 97 -5.12 19.36 -3.36
N GLU A 98 -5.05 20.61 -2.95
CA GLU A 98 -3.85 21.22 -2.31
C GLU A 98 -2.54 20.98 -3.10
N GLY A 99 -2.64 20.94 -4.44
CA GLY A 99 -1.49 20.69 -5.32
C GLY A 99 -1.01 19.24 -5.35
N ASN A 100 -1.73 18.30 -4.76
CA ASN A 100 -1.36 16.88 -4.69
C ASN A 100 -2.48 15.96 -5.18
N ARG A 101 -2.09 14.79 -5.69
CA ARG A 101 -2.96 13.65 -5.92
C ARG A 101 -2.56 12.54 -4.96
N PHE A 102 -3.56 11.96 -4.28
CA PHE A 102 -3.44 10.76 -3.48
C PHE A 102 -4.32 9.66 -4.06
N ILE A 103 -3.78 8.47 -4.22
CA ILE A 103 -4.54 7.28 -4.63
C ILE A 103 -4.31 6.22 -3.57
N VAL A 104 -5.36 5.77 -2.91
CA VAL A 104 -5.31 4.70 -1.92
C VAL A 104 -6.03 3.50 -2.51
N ILE A 105 -5.33 2.38 -2.62
CA ILE A 105 -5.84 1.14 -3.22
C ILE A 105 -5.75 0.06 -2.15
N ALA A 106 -6.85 -0.64 -1.88
CA ALA A 106 -6.86 -1.88 -1.15
C ALA A 106 -6.97 -3.04 -2.13
N VAL A 107 -6.13 -4.05 -1.96
CA VAL A 107 -6.08 -5.23 -2.82
C VAL A 107 -6.23 -6.46 -1.93
N GLN A 108 -7.01 -7.42 -2.37
CA GLN A 108 -7.04 -8.79 -1.87
C GLN A 108 -6.65 -9.71 -3.00
N THR A 109 -5.62 -10.51 -2.80
CA THR A 109 -5.09 -11.46 -3.79
C THR A 109 -5.39 -12.90 -3.38
N ASN A 110 -5.35 -13.83 -4.35
CA ASN A 110 -5.56 -15.26 -4.06
C ASN A 110 -4.40 -15.87 -3.25
N GLU A 111 -3.21 -15.25 -3.33
CA GLU A 111 -2.00 -15.63 -2.60
C GLU A 111 -1.27 -14.36 -2.12
N PRO A 112 -0.54 -14.41 -1.00
CA PRO A 112 0.24 -13.27 -0.51
C PRO A 112 1.21 -12.74 -1.58
N VAL A 113 1.22 -11.41 -1.78
CA VAL A 113 2.17 -10.77 -2.69
C VAL A 113 3.55 -10.77 -2.06
N PRO A 114 4.59 -11.27 -2.75
CA PRO A 114 5.95 -11.22 -2.25
C PRO A 114 6.42 -9.79 -1.98
N VAL A 115 7.04 -9.59 -0.83
CA VAL A 115 7.58 -8.28 -0.42
C VAL A 115 9.08 -8.26 -0.67
N VAL A 116 9.55 -7.27 -1.43
CA VAL A 116 10.99 -7.06 -1.67
C VAL A 116 11.43 -5.84 -0.88
N GLU A 117 12.10 -6.10 0.24
CA GLU A 117 12.71 -5.04 1.05
C GLU A 117 14.06 -4.61 0.46
N PRO A 118 14.41 -3.30 0.51
CA PRO A 118 15.71 -2.85 0.07
C PRO A 118 16.79 -3.33 1.03
N GLY A 119 17.81 -4.00 0.49
CA GLY A 119 19.06 -4.22 1.23
C GLY A 119 19.74 -2.88 1.56
N PRO A 120 20.77 -2.88 2.45
CA PRO A 120 21.46 -1.65 2.86
C PRO A 120 22.03 -0.87 1.68
N ASP A 121 22.55 -1.56 0.66
CA ASP A 121 23.15 -0.97 -0.54
C ASP A 121 22.11 -0.55 -1.60
N CYS A 122 20.86 -0.98 -1.46
CA CYS A 122 19.76 -0.71 -2.40
C CYS A 122 18.81 0.41 -1.95
N ARG A 123 19.18 1.18 -0.92
CA ARG A 123 18.33 2.26 -0.42
C ARG A 123 18.16 3.41 -1.42
N LYS A 124 19.13 3.57 -2.34
CA LYS A 124 19.07 4.53 -3.45
C LYS A 124 19.64 3.90 -4.70
N VAL A 125 18.83 3.79 -5.73
CA VAL A 125 19.15 3.13 -6.99
C VAL A 125 18.89 4.10 -8.14
N SER A 126 19.88 4.32 -8.98
CA SER A 126 19.69 5.03 -10.25
C SER A 126 19.24 4.06 -11.33
N PHE A 127 18.47 4.55 -12.28
CA PHE A 127 18.10 3.76 -13.45
C PHE A 127 18.13 4.60 -14.70
N GLY A 128 18.36 3.94 -15.87
CA GLY A 128 18.38 4.61 -17.15
C GLY A 128 18.28 3.65 -18.33
N GLY A 129 17.74 4.16 -19.43
CA GLY A 129 17.63 3.44 -20.70
C GLY A 129 16.91 4.29 -21.74
N GLY A 130 17.50 4.40 -22.95
CA GLY A 130 16.98 5.28 -24.00
C GLY A 130 16.92 6.74 -23.57
N SER A 131 15.73 7.35 -23.66
CA SER A 131 15.47 8.73 -23.21
C SER A 131 15.01 8.84 -21.75
N LEU A 132 14.93 7.71 -21.04
CA LEU A 132 14.46 7.62 -19.65
C LEU A 132 15.64 7.52 -18.70
N ARG A 133 15.59 8.28 -17.60
CA ARG A 133 16.48 8.13 -16.45
C ARG A 133 15.76 8.52 -15.18
N GLY A 134 16.27 8.07 -14.04
CA GLY A 134 15.66 8.43 -12.76
C GLY A 134 16.34 7.79 -11.57
N THR A 135 15.67 7.90 -10.42
CA THR A 135 16.10 7.31 -9.16
C THR A 135 14.92 6.66 -8.46
N VAL A 136 15.23 5.61 -7.72
CA VAL A 136 14.33 4.96 -6.76
C VAL A 136 15.02 5.03 -5.41
N GLU A 137 14.36 5.58 -4.40
CA GLU A 137 14.90 5.75 -3.06
C GLU A 137 13.92 5.19 -2.03
N ALA A 138 14.45 4.36 -1.11
CA ALA A 138 13.67 3.88 0.03
C ALA A 138 13.44 5.04 1.01
N VAL A 139 12.18 5.27 1.38
CA VAL A 139 11.79 6.35 2.29
C VAL A 139 11.21 5.81 3.59
N GLU A 140 11.13 6.67 4.60
CA GLU A 140 10.56 6.34 5.90
C GLU A 140 9.09 5.92 5.78
N VAL A 141 8.73 4.85 6.51
CA VAL A 141 7.38 4.27 6.54
C VAL A 141 6.85 4.21 7.98
N PRO A 142 5.54 4.27 8.18
CA PRO A 142 4.94 4.04 9.49
C PRO A 142 5.10 2.59 9.91
N ARG A 143 5.28 2.35 11.20
CA ARG A 143 5.20 1.01 11.80
C ARG A 143 3.74 0.71 12.11
N ILE A 144 3.26 -0.44 11.64
CA ILE A 144 1.91 -0.92 11.87
C ILE A 144 2.02 -2.36 12.37
N ASP A 145 1.43 -2.66 13.51
CA ASP A 145 1.57 -3.97 14.15
C ASP A 145 1.05 -5.11 13.26
N GLY A 146 1.88 -6.12 13.05
CA GLY A 146 1.59 -7.28 12.20
C GLY A 146 1.48 -6.96 10.70
N VAL A 147 2.12 -5.88 10.23
CA VAL A 147 2.14 -5.44 8.83
C VAL A 147 3.57 -5.17 8.39
N THR A 148 3.95 -5.68 7.23
CA THR A 148 5.18 -5.26 6.57
C THR A 148 4.91 -4.01 5.73
N THR A 149 5.66 -2.93 5.97
CA THR A 149 5.49 -1.66 5.26
C THR A 149 6.72 -1.30 4.44
N ILE A 150 6.52 -0.81 3.21
CA ILE A 150 7.57 -0.34 2.32
C ILE A 150 7.20 1.05 1.80
N GLY A 151 8.20 1.92 1.71
CA GLY A 151 8.08 3.25 1.12
C GLY A 151 9.15 3.48 0.06
N VAL A 152 8.74 4.01 -1.07
CA VAL A 152 9.59 4.27 -2.22
C VAL A 152 9.28 5.66 -2.79
N HIS A 153 10.31 6.48 -2.96
CA HIS A 153 10.26 7.69 -3.76
C HIS A 153 10.91 7.41 -5.11
N ARG A 154 10.15 7.60 -6.18
CA ARG A 154 10.63 7.45 -7.55
C ARG A 154 10.60 8.80 -8.26
N VAL A 155 11.74 9.19 -8.83
CA VAL A 155 11.85 10.33 -9.72
C VAL A 155 12.16 9.81 -11.12
N VAL A 156 11.40 10.28 -12.10
CA VAL A 156 11.56 9.90 -13.51
C VAL A 156 11.81 11.16 -14.33
N GLN A 157 12.80 11.11 -15.19
CA GLN A 157 13.10 12.14 -16.18
C GLN A 157 13.08 11.53 -17.57
N THR A 158 12.44 12.22 -18.50
CA THR A 158 12.36 11.81 -19.91
C THR A 158 12.43 13.02 -20.82
N VAL A 159 12.68 12.80 -22.09
CA VAL A 159 12.63 13.84 -23.13
C VAL A 159 11.45 13.53 -24.04
N VAL A 160 10.51 14.45 -24.13
CA VAL A 160 9.34 14.36 -25.02
C VAL A 160 9.42 15.52 -26.01
N GLU A 161 9.50 15.20 -27.29
CA GLU A 161 9.62 16.21 -28.38
C GLU A 161 10.74 17.22 -28.12
N GLY A 162 11.90 16.73 -27.65
CA GLY A 162 13.06 17.58 -27.33
C GLY A 162 12.98 18.32 -25.99
N ASN A 163 11.87 18.29 -25.30
CA ASN A 163 11.67 18.98 -24.02
C ASN A 163 11.87 18.02 -22.84
N PRO A 164 12.72 18.37 -21.86
CA PRO A 164 12.87 17.57 -20.65
C PRO A 164 11.59 17.65 -19.81
N ARG A 165 11.14 16.47 -19.35
CA ARG A 165 10.01 16.30 -18.42
C ARG A 165 10.50 15.55 -17.21
N SER A 166 10.02 15.95 -16.04
CA SER A 166 10.28 15.25 -14.78
C SER A 166 8.98 15.01 -14.06
N GLY A 167 8.87 13.83 -13.45
CA GLY A 167 7.77 13.48 -12.56
C GLY A 167 8.30 12.76 -11.34
N GLU A 168 7.57 12.82 -10.25
CA GLU A 168 7.87 12.09 -9.04
C GLU A 168 6.62 11.44 -8.47
N VAL A 169 6.82 10.34 -7.76
CA VAL A 169 5.77 9.65 -7.01
C VAL A 169 6.35 9.03 -5.75
N PHE A 170 5.64 9.19 -4.65
CA PHE A 170 5.86 8.46 -3.41
C PHE A 170 4.85 7.31 -3.35
N ASN A 171 5.34 6.09 -3.25
CA ASN A 171 4.53 4.91 -3.06
C ASN A 171 4.79 4.35 -1.67
N TYR A 172 3.73 4.11 -0.92
CA TYR A 172 3.75 3.44 0.36
C TYR A 172 2.88 2.19 0.25
N SER A 173 3.38 1.05 0.70
CA SER A 173 2.61 -0.18 0.71
C SER A 173 2.66 -0.86 2.07
N ALA A 174 1.57 -1.51 2.42
CA ALA A 174 1.37 -2.27 3.64
C ALA A 174 0.84 -3.65 3.29
N HIS A 175 1.52 -4.72 3.74
CA HIS A 175 1.24 -6.10 3.40
C HIS A 175 0.87 -6.90 4.65
N PHE A 176 -0.24 -7.61 4.63
CA PHE A 176 -0.73 -8.44 5.72
C PHE A 176 -1.60 -9.60 5.19
N GLY A 177 -1.10 -10.83 5.29
CA GLY A 177 -1.73 -12.00 4.68
C GLY A 177 -1.83 -11.85 3.16
N ASP A 178 -3.02 -12.07 2.61
CA ASP A 178 -3.40 -11.90 1.21
C ASP A 178 -3.90 -10.47 0.88
N TYR A 179 -3.80 -9.54 1.85
CA TYR A 179 -4.20 -8.15 1.68
C TYR A 179 -3.01 -7.22 1.52
N GLN A 180 -3.23 -6.18 0.73
CA GLN A 180 -2.30 -5.09 0.55
C GLN A 180 -3.04 -3.76 0.51
N VAL A 181 -2.49 -2.74 1.19
CA VAL A 181 -2.92 -1.34 1.02
C VAL A 181 -1.77 -0.57 0.41
N ILE A 182 -2.05 0.17 -0.67
CA ILE A 182 -1.09 0.96 -1.42
C ILE A 182 -1.54 2.42 -1.40
N VAL A 183 -0.61 3.33 -1.12
CA VAL A 183 -0.83 4.77 -1.27
C VAL A 183 0.18 5.32 -2.25
N ALA A 184 -0.31 5.85 -3.36
CA ALA A 184 0.49 6.63 -4.30
C ALA A 184 0.20 8.12 -4.09
N ALA A 185 1.25 8.92 -3.92
CA ALA A 185 1.16 10.37 -3.77
C ALA A 185 2.10 11.06 -4.76
N ASN A 186 1.56 11.95 -5.56
CA ASN A 186 2.31 12.72 -6.54
C ASN A 186 1.80 14.16 -6.63
N PRO A 187 2.64 15.11 -7.08
CA PRO A 187 2.20 16.48 -7.27
C PRO A 187 1.21 16.59 -8.44
N LEU A 188 0.26 17.50 -8.34
CA LEU A 188 -0.56 17.90 -9.48
C LEU A 188 0.21 18.92 -10.32
N VAL A 189 0.46 18.55 -11.57
CA VAL A 189 1.08 19.48 -12.53
C VAL A 189 -0.03 20.32 -13.17
N VAL A 190 -0.05 21.61 -12.85
CA VAL A 190 -0.97 22.58 -13.44
C VAL A 190 -0.15 23.51 -14.33
N PRO A 191 -0.51 23.71 -15.62
CA PRO A 191 0.20 24.64 -16.49
C PRO A 191 0.35 26.01 -15.82
N ASP A 192 1.52 26.61 -15.96
CA ASP A 192 1.84 27.98 -15.48
C ASP A 192 1.78 28.16 -13.95
N LYS A 193 1.74 27.08 -13.20
CA LYS A 193 1.84 27.11 -11.73
C LYS A 193 3.05 26.34 -11.21
N PRO A 194 3.70 26.81 -10.14
CA PRO A 194 4.74 26.03 -9.47
C PRO A 194 4.18 24.70 -8.98
N THR A 195 4.93 23.63 -9.16
CA THR A 195 4.58 22.32 -8.64
C THR A 195 4.71 22.32 -7.11
N ALA A 196 3.65 21.91 -6.41
CA ALA A 196 3.69 21.80 -4.96
C ALA A 196 4.54 20.60 -4.52
N ALA A 197 5.18 20.71 -3.37
CA ALA A 197 5.82 19.54 -2.75
C ALA A 197 4.77 18.50 -2.34
N VAL A 198 5.12 17.22 -2.47
CA VAL A 198 4.22 16.13 -2.06
C VAL A 198 4.10 16.09 -0.54
N ASN A 199 2.86 16.09 -0.03
CA ASN A 199 2.60 15.90 1.39
C ASN A 199 2.75 14.42 1.79
N THR A 200 4.00 14.02 2.05
CA THR A 200 4.35 12.63 2.39
C THR A 200 3.81 12.22 3.76
N GLN A 201 3.63 13.16 4.69
CA GLN A 201 3.01 12.85 5.99
C GLN A 201 1.57 12.39 5.79
N ARG A 202 0.78 13.15 5.00
CA ARG A 202 -0.59 12.75 4.67
C ARG A 202 -0.65 11.39 3.98
N ALA A 203 0.30 11.08 3.10
CA ALA A 203 0.36 9.77 2.46
C ALA A 203 0.59 8.64 3.47
N ARG A 204 1.47 8.83 4.45
CA ARG A 204 1.70 7.86 5.54
C ARG A 204 0.47 7.70 6.44
N ASP A 205 -0.21 8.79 6.77
CA ASP A 205 -1.44 8.77 7.57
C ASP A 205 -2.57 8.03 6.84
N LEU A 206 -2.70 8.22 5.52
CA LEU A 206 -3.63 7.48 4.67
C LEU A 206 -3.31 5.98 4.61
N LEU A 207 -2.03 5.59 4.63
CA LEU A 207 -1.65 4.18 4.70
C LEU A 207 -2.14 3.54 6.00
N ILE A 208 -1.90 4.19 7.15
CA ILE A 208 -2.36 3.72 8.45
C ILE A 208 -3.89 3.61 8.47
N ALA A 209 -4.57 4.67 8.03
CA ALA A 209 -6.03 4.70 8.00
C ALA A 209 -6.61 3.61 7.08
N GLY A 210 -5.98 3.38 5.91
CA GLY A 210 -6.37 2.34 4.97
C GLY A 210 -6.23 0.93 5.55
N VAL A 211 -5.11 0.64 6.21
CA VAL A 211 -4.92 -0.66 6.89
C VAL A 211 -5.97 -0.85 7.98
N ASN A 212 -6.23 0.16 8.79
CA ASN A 212 -7.23 0.09 9.86
C ASN A 212 -8.64 -0.13 9.29
N ALA A 213 -9.01 0.57 8.22
CA ALA A 213 -10.30 0.41 7.57
C ALA A 213 -10.49 -1.02 7.01
N VAL A 214 -9.49 -1.58 6.36
CA VAL A 214 -9.57 -2.92 5.76
C VAL A 214 -9.62 -4.01 6.84
N ARG A 215 -8.95 -3.82 7.99
CA ARG A 215 -8.85 -4.82 9.08
C ARG A 215 -10.02 -4.82 10.06
N SER A 216 -10.85 -3.78 10.09
CA SER A 216 -11.88 -3.56 11.13
C SER A 216 -13.21 -4.23 10.86
#